data_94cc9ca49303189af6272115ca53342a
#
_entry.id   94cc9ca49303189af6272115ca53342a
#
_cell.length_a   1.000
_cell.length_b   1.000
_cell.length_c   1.000
_cell.angle_alpha   90.00
_cell.angle_beta   90.00
_cell.angle_gamma   90.00
#
_symmetry.space_group_name_H-M   'P 1'
#
loop_
_entity.id
_entity.type
_entity.pdbx_description
1 polymer ?
#
loop_
_entity_poly.entity_id
_entity_poly.type
_entity_poly.pdbx_seq_one_letter_code
_entity_poly.pdbx_strand_id
1 'polypeptide(L)'
;MKKQTAGREHLGALAPKFAELNDDVLFGEVWSREDKLSARDRSMITIAALFSAGLYPQLKAHLALGREHGVTKAEAVELVTQLAFYCGWPKAWSAFPLIAEVYGEEDKTLPALALPIGEPNTAFAQYFIGQSYLKPLTMDEIPTFNVTFEPGCRNNWKNLDFIIK
;
A
#
# COMPACT_ATOMS: atom_id res chain seq x y z
N MET A 1 -8.32 3.36 -16.86
CA MET A 1 -8.08 4.57 -16.05
C MET A 1 -9.17 5.61 -16.30
N LYS A 2 -9.60 6.39 -15.29
CA LYS A 2 -10.57 7.49 -15.48
C LYS A 2 -9.92 8.60 -16.31
N LYS A 3 -10.66 9.18 -17.28
CA LYS A 3 -10.14 10.26 -18.11
C LYS A 3 -9.78 11.47 -17.25
N GLN A 4 -8.57 11.98 -17.35
CA GLN A 4 -8.13 13.20 -16.65
C GLN A 4 -8.53 14.43 -17.44
N THR A 5 -8.97 15.46 -16.73
CA THR A 5 -9.39 16.76 -17.29
C THR A 5 -8.77 17.93 -16.52
N ALA A 6 -7.94 17.63 -15.52
CA ALA A 6 -7.35 18.62 -14.64
C ALA A 6 -6.50 19.67 -15.38
N GLY A 7 -5.82 19.29 -16.46
CA GLY A 7 -5.07 20.23 -17.27
C GLY A 7 -5.97 21.30 -17.89
N ARG A 8 -7.09 20.86 -18.49
CA ARG A 8 -8.06 21.79 -19.10
C ARG A 8 -8.79 22.65 -18.08
N GLU A 9 -9.15 22.05 -16.95
CA GLU A 9 -9.87 22.76 -15.87
C GLU A 9 -9.03 23.86 -15.24
N HIS A 10 -7.74 23.61 -14.99
CA HIS A 10 -6.88 24.57 -14.30
C HIS A 10 -6.08 25.47 -15.21
N LEU A 11 -5.67 25.00 -16.38
CA LEU A 11 -4.74 25.69 -17.26
C LEU A 11 -5.28 25.92 -18.68
N GLY A 12 -6.47 25.41 -19.01
CA GLY A 12 -7.00 25.47 -20.37
C GLY A 12 -7.11 26.87 -20.94
N ALA A 13 -7.47 27.89 -20.13
CA ALA A 13 -7.54 29.27 -20.54
C ALA A 13 -6.17 29.92 -20.71
N LEU A 14 -5.18 29.56 -19.90
CA LEU A 14 -3.84 30.15 -19.91
C LEU A 14 -2.91 29.47 -20.90
N ALA A 15 -2.93 28.13 -20.89
CA ALA A 15 -1.99 27.30 -21.63
C ALA A 15 -2.71 26.11 -22.30
N PRO A 16 -3.57 26.36 -23.30
CA PRO A 16 -4.45 25.33 -23.87
C PRO A 16 -3.70 24.14 -24.47
N LYS A 17 -2.56 24.37 -25.11
CA LYS A 17 -1.75 23.31 -25.70
C LYS A 17 -1.08 22.44 -24.63
N PHE A 18 -0.63 23.03 -23.52
CA PHE A 18 -0.09 22.30 -22.41
C PHE A 18 -1.19 21.44 -21.74
N ALA A 19 -2.38 21.99 -21.54
CA ALA A 19 -3.52 21.30 -20.98
C ALA A 19 -3.94 20.10 -21.84
N GLU A 20 -3.98 20.24 -23.16
CA GLU A 20 -4.23 19.18 -24.13
C GLU A 20 -3.19 18.05 -23.98
N LEU A 21 -1.90 18.38 -24.01
CA LEU A 21 -0.81 17.41 -23.88
C LEU A 21 -0.85 16.68 -22.54
N ASN A 22 -1.17 17.40 -21.45
CA ASN A 22 -1.33 16.79 -20.13
C ASN A 22 -2.47 15.77 -20.13
N ASP A 23 -3.65 16.15 -20.59
CA ASP A 23 -4.85 15.33 -20.44
C ASP A 23 -4.89 14.19 -21.46
N ASP A 24 -4.57 14.48 -22.73
CA ASP A 24 -4.73 13.51 -23.80
C ASP A 24 -3.49 12.65 -24.01
N VAL A 25 -2.29 13.23 -23.94
CA VAL A 25 -1.06 12.47 -24.21
C VAL A 25 -0.51 11.84 -22.91
N LEU A 26 -0.23 12.65 -21.89
CA LEU A 26 0.35 12.12 -20.66
C LEU A 26 -0.62 11.11 -20.01
N PHE A 27 -1.82 11.53 -19.68
CA PHE A 27 -2.77 10.67 -19.01
C PHE A 27 -3.56 9.76 -19.96
N GLY A 28 -3.89 10.24 -21.16
CA GLY A 28 -4.67 9.49 -22.14
C GLY A 28 -3.88 8.40 -22.86
N GLU A 29 -2.61 8.64 -23.18
CA GLU A 29 -1.79 7.67 -23.92
C GLU A 29 -0.71 7.01 -23.06
N VAL A 30 0.08 7.79 -22.28
CA VAL A 30 1.22 7.21 -21.52
C VAL A 30 0.76 6.46 -20.29
N TRP A 31 -0.09 7.08 -19.45
CA TRP A 31 -0.58 6.42 -18.23
C TRP A 31 -1.55 5.28 -18.51
N SER A 32 -2.24 5.26 -19.65
CA SER A 32 -3.15 4.18 -20.04
C SER A 32 -2.47 2.89 -20.48
N ARG A 33 -1.14 2.88 -20.64
CA ARG A 33 -0.36 1.68 -21.02
C ARG A 33 -0.13 0.76 -19.82
N GLU A 34 -1.21 0.31 -19.20
CA GLU A 34 -1.16 -0.51 -17.98
C GLU A 34 -0.62 -1.93 -18.22
N ASP A 35 -0.67 -2.41 -19.48
CA ASP A 35 -0.06 -3.66 -19.93
C ASP A 35 1.49 -3.62 -19.93
N LYS A 36 2.09 -2.44 -19.94
CA LYS A 36 3.55 -2.24 -19.91
C LYS A 36 4.06 -1.92 -18.53
N LEU A 37 3.31 -1.12 -17.77
CA LEU A 37 3.65 -0.72 -16.41
C LEU A 37 2.36 -0.36 -15.68
N SER A 38 2.13 -0.97 -14.53
CA SER A 38 0.91 -0.76 -13.76
C SER A 38 0.70 0.70 -13.36
N ALA A 39 -0.55 1.12 -13.17
CA ALA A 39 -0.87 2.46 -12.66
C ALA A 39 -0.23 2.70 -11.28
N ARG A 40 -0.14 1.66 -10.45
CA ARG A 40 0.51 1.69 -9.15
C ARG A 40 2.01 1.98 -9.26
N ASP A 41 2.72 1.25 -10.11
CA ASP A 41 4.17 1.41 -10.27
C ASP A 41 4.50 2.76 -10.91
N ARG A 42 3.69 3.23 -11.86
CA ARG A 42 3.80 4.61 -12.40
C ARG A 42 3.66 5.65 -11.31
N SER A 43 2.71 5.48 -10.38
CA SER A 43 2.55 6.37 -9.23
C SER A 43 3.78 6.37 -8.33
N MET A 44 4.33 5.21 -7.99
CA MET A 44 5.56 5.08 -7.19
C MET A 44 6.73 5.82 -7.84
N ILE A 45 6.95 5.60 -9.14
CA ILE A 45 8.02 6.25 -9.91
C ILE A 45 7.82 7.76 -9.95
N THR A 46 6.58 8.23 -10.17
CA THR A 46 6.27 9.66 -10.24
C THR A 46 6.44 10.32 -8.87
N ILE A 47 5.98 9.68 -7.79
CA ILE A 47 6.21 10.13 -6.40
C ILE A 47 7.70 10.26 -6.12
N ALA A 48 8.51 9.26 -6.49
CA ALA A 48 9.95 9.28 -6.33
C ALA A 48 10.61 10.44 -7.09
N ALA A 49 10.21 10.67 -8.35
CA ALA A 49 10.71 11.75 -9.19
C ALA A 49 10.38 13.12 -8.60
N LEU A 50 9.12 13.35 -8.21
CA LEU A 50 8.67 14.61 -7.62
C LEU A 50 9.32 14.91 -6.27
N PHE A 51 9.46 13.89 -5.42
CA PHE A 51 10.19 13.98 -4.17
C PHE A 51 11.65 14.37 -4.41
N SER A 52 12.33 13.68 -5.33
CA SER A 52 13.73 13.94 -5.67
C SER A 52 13.94 15.36 -6.19
N ALA A 53 13.00 15.87 -6.97
CA ALA A 53 13.01 17.23 -7.49
C ALA A 53 12.60 18.30 -6.45
N GLY A 54 12.02 17.91 -5.31
CA GLY A 54 11.50 18.84 -4.30
C GLY A 54 10.22 19.57 -4.72
N LEU A 55 9.42 18.97 -5.62
CA LEU A 55 8.18 19.52 -6.14
C LEU A 55 6.98 19.13 -5.26
N TYR A 56 6.92 19.70 -4.06
CA TYR A 56 5.98 19.30 -3.00
C TYR A 56 4.50 19.49 -3.33
N PRO A 57 4.04 20.59 -3.98
CA PRO A 57 2.64 20.72 -4.38
C PRO A 57 2.20 19.60 -5.33
N GLN A 58 3.05 19.26 -6.30
CA GLN A 58 2.80 18.18 -7.26
C GLN A 58 2.94 16.81 -6.58
N LEU A 59 3.88 16.66 -5.65
CA LEU A 59 4.05 15.47 -4.83
C LEU A 59 2.77 15.14 -4.06
N LYS A 60 2.14 16.14 -3.42
CA LYS A 60 0.87 15.96 -2.72
C LYS A 60 -0.23 15.40 -3.63
N ALA A 61 -0.39 15.98 -4.84
CA ALA A 61 -1.37 15.52 -5.81
C ALA A 61 -1.09 14.08 -6.26
N HIS A 62 0.18 13.73 -6.50
CA HIS A 62 0.57 12.38 -6.90
C HIS A 62 0.56 11.36 -5.76
N LEU A 63 0.70 11.76 -4.51
CA LEU A 63 0.43 10.89 -3.35
C LEU A 63 -1.06 10.51 -3.29
N ALA A 64 -1.97 11.47 -3.53
CA ALA A 64 -3.40 11.20 -3.59
C ALA A 64 -3.76 10.24 -4.74
N LEU A 65 -3.22 10.49 -5.92
CA LEU A 65 -3.39 9.60 -7.07
C LEU A 65 -2.78 8.21 -6.81
N GLY A 66 -1.61 8.15 -6.17
CA GLY A 66 -0.96 6.90 -5.78
C GLY A 66 -1.80 6.08 -4.82
N ARG A 67 -2.45 6.72 -3.84
CA ARG A 67 -3.40 6.08 -2.94
C ARG A 67 -4.58 5.45 -3.70
N GLU A 68 -5.16 6.16 -4.67
CA GLU A 68 -6.22 5.62 -5.54
C GLU A 68 -5.75 4.42 -6.36
N HIS A 69 -4.47 4.38 -6.74
CA HIS A 69 -3.84 3.28 -7.47
C HIS A 69 -3.30 2.17 -6.57
N GLY A 70 -3.57 2.22 -5.25
CA GLY A 70 -3.20 1.15 -4.32
C GLY A 70 -1.79 1.27 -3.71
N VAL A 71 -1.15 2.44 -3.80
CA VAL A 71 0.06 2.71 -3.00
C VAL A 71 -0.36 2.95 -1.56
N THR A 72 0.14 2.13 -0.65
CA THR A 72 -0.17 2.22 0.78
C THR A 72 0.63 3.33 1.47
N LYS A 73 0.14 3.79 2.63
CA LYS A 73 0.85 4.73 3.49
C LYS A 73 2.25 4.21 3.87
N ALA A 74 2.32 2.93 4.25
CA ALA A 74 3.58 2.30 4.64
C ALA A 74 4.61 2.33 3.50
N GLU A 75 4.18 2.04 2.26
CA GLU A 75 5.04 2.10 1.09
C GLU A 75 5.48 3.53 0.75
N ALA A 76 4.59 4.52 0.87
CA ALA A 76 4.94 5.92 0.66
C ALA A 76 5.96 6.41 1.69
N VAL A 77 5.80 6.01 2.96
CA VAL A 77 6.76 6.30 4.04
C VAL A 77 8.10 5.65 3.76
N GLU A 78 8.12 4.37 3.39
CA GLU A 78 9.36 3.62 3.11
C GLU A 78 10.10 4.18 1.89
N LEU A 79 9.38 4.55 0.83
CA LEU A 79 9.93 5.22 -0.34
C LEU A 79 10.68 6.50 0.04
N VAL A 80 10.05 7.37 0.84
CA VAL A 80 10.66 8.64 1.28
C VAL A 80 11.83 8.36 2.22
N THR A 81 11.72 7.38 3.12
CA THR A 81 12.79 6.96 4.03
C THR A 81 14.03 6.51 3.26
N GLN A 82 13.88 5.63 2.29
CA GLN A 82 14.97 5.19 1.43
C GLN A 82 15.58 6.37 0.66
N LEU A 83 14.75 7.17 -0.01
CA LEU A 83 15.22 8.28 -0.83
C LEU A 83 15.84 9.42 -0.03
N ALA A 84 15.63 9.52 1.27
CA ALA A 84 16.32 10.48 2.12
C ALA A 84 17.84 10.34 2.05
N PHE A 85 18.35 9.11 1.88
CA PHE A 85 19.80 8.83 1.73
C PHE A 85 20.34 9.25 0.35
N TYR A 86 19.51 9.28 -0.68
CA TYR A 86 19.90 9.63 -2.06
C TYR A 86 19.63 11.09 -2.42
N CYS A 87 18.58 11.68 -1.82
CA CYS A 87 18.07 13.01 -2.18
C CYS A 87 18.21 14.05 -1.07
N GLY A 88 18.57 13.62 0.15
CA GLY A 88 18.82 14.48 1.31
C GLY A 88 17.65 14.55 2.29
N TRP A 89 17.99 14.53 3.58
CA TRP A 89 17.08 14.52 4.73
C TRP A 89 16.09 15.69 4.76
N PRO A 90 16.47 16.95 4.44
CA PRO A 90 15.52 18.06 4.48
C PRO A 90 14.31 17.86 3.57
N LYS A 91 14.50 17.18 2.43
CA LYS A 91 13.39 16.85 1.53
C LYS A 91 12.42 15.86 2.14
N ALA A 92 12.93 14.85 2.86
CA ALA A 92 12.11 13.88 3.58
C ALA A 92 11.28 14.54 4.67
N TRP A 93 11.86 15.43 5.48
CA TRP A 93 11.14 16.22 6.47
C TRP A 93 9.98 17.01 5.88
N SER A 94 10.15 17.54 4.66
CA SER A 94 9.08 18.26 3.94
C SER A 94 8.01 17.35 3.34
N ALA A 95 8.36 16.11 3.02
CA ALA A 95 7.44 15.16 2.38
C ALA A 95 6.54 14.41 3.39
N PHE A 96 7.04 14.05 4.57
CA PHE A 96 6.27 13.31 5.58
C PHE A 96 4.95 13.97 5.99
N PRO A 97 4.88 15.29 6.24
CA PRO A 97 3.61 15.96 6.50
C PRO A 97 2.59 15.80 5.37
N LEU A 98 3.04 15.78 4.09
CA LEU A 98 2.14 15.57 2.95
C LEU A 98 1.61 14.15 2.90
N ILE A 99 2.42 13.15 3.26
CA ILE A 99 1.97 11.76 3.39
C ILE A 99 0.92 11.65 4.50
N ALA A 100 1.19 12.25 5.67
CA ALA A 100 0.24 12.27 6.77
C ALA A 100 -1.08 12.96 6.39
N GLU A 101 -1.02 14.06 5.65
CA GLU A 101 -2.22 14.77 5.19
C GLU A 101 -3.04 13.96 4.17
N VAL A 102 -2.39 13.33 3.19
CA VAL A 102 -3.06 12.59 2.11
C VAL A 102 -3.63 11.27 2.61
N TYR A 103 -2.89 10.54 3.41
CA TYR A 103 -3.32 9.22 3.90
C TYR A 103 -4.10 9.30 5.22
N GLY A 104 -4.03 10.44 5.93
CA GLY A 104 -4.64 10.61 7.24
C GLY A 104 -3.97 9.77 8.32
N GLU A 105 -4.56 9.77 9.51
CA GLU A 105 -4.32 8.69 10.45
C GLU A 105 -4.92 7.45 9.81
N GLU A 106 -4.11 6.43 9.56
CA GLU A 106 -4.67 5.13 9.24
C GLU A 106 -5.62 4.79 10.37
N ASP A 107 -6.88 4.59 10.00
CA ASP A 107 -7.76 3.79 10.81
C ASP A 107 -6.95 2.55 11.20
N LYS A 108 -6.75 2.31 12.48
CA LYS A 108 -6.05 1.14 13.01
C LYS A 108 -6.81 -0.17 12.69
N THR A 109 -7.77 -0.11 11.83
CA THR A 109 -8.29 -1.25 11.12
C THR A 109 -7.15 -1.77 10.24
N LEU A 110 -6.44 -2.76 10.74
CA LEU A 110 -5.69 -3.70 9.91
C LEU A 110 -6.48 -3.91 8.61
N PRO A 111 -5.84 -3.91 7.43
CA PRO A 111 -6.53 -4.27 6.20
C PRO A 111 -7.34 -5.50 6.52
N ALA A 112 -8.66 -5.44 6.26
CA ALA A 112 -9.56 -6.53 6.60
C ALA A 112 -8.83 -7.81 6.19
N LEU A 113 -8.42 -8.60 7.16
CA LEU A 113 -7.65 -9.81 6.93
C LEU A 113 -8.40 -10.55 5.82
N ALA A 114 -7.74 -10.86 4.72
CA ALA A 114 -8.36 -11.54 3.59
C ALA A 114 -9.10 -12.82 4.06
N LEU A 115 -8.77 -13.26 5.28
CA LEU A 115 -9.39 -14.38 5.98
C LEU A 115 -9.83 -13.94 7.38
N PRO A 116 -11.06 -14.25 7.79
CA PRO A 116 -11.60 -13.85 9.08
C PRO A 116 -10.79 -14.46 10.23
N ILE A 117 -10.62 -13.71 11.33
CA ILE A 117 -10.11 -14.21 12.60
C ILE A 117 -11.11 -15.26 13.10
N GLY A 118 -10.62 -16.41 13.53
CA GLY A 118 -11.43 -17.49 14.06
C GLY A 118 -11.71 -17.36 15.56
N GLU A 119 -12.26 -18.43 16.12
CA GLU A 119 -12.44 -18.58 17.57
C GLU A 119 -11.09 -18.88 18.25
N PRO A 120 -10.96 -18.61 19.57
CA PRO A 120 -9.78 -18.97 20.32
C PRO A 120 -9.39 -20.45 20.09
N ASN A 121 -8.16 -20.68 19.71
CA ASN A 121 -7.65 -22.02 19.40
C ASN A 121 -7.43 -22.82 20.70
N THR A 122 -8.48 -23.42 21.20
CA THR A 122 -8.41 -24.26 22.40
C THR A 122 -8.00 -25.71 22.10
N ALA A 123 -8.38 -26.22 20.94
CA ALA A 123 -8.13 -27.59 20.52
C ALA A 123 -6.64 -27.92 20.34
N PHE A 124 -5.87 -26.94 19.83
CA PHE A 124 -4.44 -27.11 19.57
C PHE A 124 -3.58 -26.19 20.44
N ALA A 125 -4.14 -25.61 21.51
CA ALA A 125 -3.46 -24.66 22.38
C ALA A 125 -2.12 -25.19 22.95
N GLN A 126 -2.02 -26.47 23.19
CA GLN A 126 -0.80 -27.13 23.71
C GLN A 126 0.42 -27.00 22.76
N TYR A 127 0.20 -26.72 21.46
CA TYR A 127 1.25 -26.60 20.46
C TYR A 127 1.76 -25.16 20.31
N PHE A 128 1.17 -24.22 21.04
CA PHE A 128 1.52 -22.80 20.97
C PHE A 128 1.80 -22.22 22.36
N ILE A 129 2.66 -21.24 22.41
CA ILE A 129 2.87 -20.35 23.57
C ILE A 129 2.30 -19.00 23.21
N GLY A 130 1.29 -18.53 23.94
CA GLY A 130 0.50 -17.33 23.61
C GLY A 130 -0.83 -17.68 22.96
N GLN A 131 -1.63 -16.65 22.66
CA GLN A 131 -2.96 -16.82 22.12
C GLN A 131 -2.94 -16.97 20.60
N SER A 132 -3.64 -17.97 20.10
CA SER A 132 -3.94 -18.13 18.67
C SER A 132 -5.43 -18.35 18.44
N TYR A 133 -5.87 -18.12 17.21
CA TYR A 133 -7.27 -18.26 16.79
C TYR A 133 -7.33 -19.16 15.57
N LEU A 134 -8.39 -19.95 15.47
CA LEU A 134 -8.58 -20.92 14.40
C LEU A 134 -9.93 -20.70 13.72
N LYS A 135 -9.91 -20.54 12.39
CA LYS A 135 -11.12 -20.45 11.57
C LYS A 135 -11.10 -21.54 10.51
N PRO A 136 -12.03 -22.48 10.50
CA PRO A 136 -12.20 -23.39 9.36
C PRO A 136 -12.53 -22.60 8.10
N LEU A 137 -11.85 -22.91 7.00
CA LEU A 137 -12.12 -22.39 5.67
C LEU A 137 -12.87 -23.41 4.82
N THR A 138 -12.40 -24.68 4.85
CA THR A 138 -13.08 -25.81 4.23
C THR A 138 -13.04 -26.99 5.21
N MET A 139 -14.04 -27.87 5.11
CA MET A 139 -14.11 -29.13 5.88
C MET A 139 -14.28 -30.33 4.95
N ASP A 140 -13.90 -30.16 3.68
CA ASP A 140 -13.96 -31.20 2.64
C ASP A 140 -12.85 -32.25 2.82
N GLU A 141 -12.44 -32.93 1.74
CA GLU A 141 -11.43 -34.00 1.79
C GLU A 141 -10.12 -33.60 2.47
N ILE A 142 -9.72 -32.31 2.32
CA ILE A 142 -8.57 -31.73 2.98
C ILE A 142 -9.04 -30.52 3.82
N PRO A 143 -9.27 -30.69 5.13
CA PRO A 143 -9.64 -29.57 6.00
C PRO A 143 -8.59 -28.47 5.99
N THR A 144 -9.01 -27.24 5.69
CA THR A 144 -8.14 -26.07 5.64
C THR A 144 -8.57 -25.06 6.70
N PHE A 145 -7.60 -24.47 7.38
CA PHE A 145 -7.85 -23.52 8.46
C PHE A 145 -7.03 -22.25 8.26
N ASN A 146 -7.64 -21.11 8.61
CA ASN A 146 -6.87 -19.90 8.87
C ASN A 146 -6.45 -19.91 10.34
N VAL A 147 -5.16 -19.71 10.59
CA VAL A 147 -4.61 -19.61 11.94
C VAL A 147 -4.06 -18.19 12.14
N THR A 148 -4.63 -17.46 13.08
CA THR A 148 -4.19 -16.11 13.44
C THR A 148 -3.47 -16.15 14.77
N PHE A 149 -2.35 -15.47 14.87
CA PHE A 149 -1.52 -15.39 16.07
C PHE A 149 -1.50 -13.97 16.63
N GLU A 150 -1.63 -13.83 17.95
CA GLU A 150 -1.33 -12.55 18.61
C GLU A 150 0.17 -12.26 18.61
N PRO A 151 0.55 -10.98 18.72
CA PRO A 151 1.96 -10.61 18.86
C PRO A 151 2.62 -11.40 20.03
N GLY A 152 3.76 -12.04 19.73
CA GLY A 152 4.48 -12.86 20.70
C GLY A 152 4.03 -14.33 20.78
N CYS A 153 2.94 -14.71 20.12
CA CYS A 153 2.57 -16.11 19.99
C CYS A 153 3.61 -16.86 19.16
N ARG A 154 3.97 -18.08 19.60
CA ARG A 154 4.98 -18.92 18.94
C ARG A 154 4.66 -20.39 19.09
N ASN A 155 5.19 -21.23 18.21
CA ASN A 155 5.08 -22.67 18.31
C ASN A 155 5.81 -23.19 19.57
N ASN A 156 5.19 -24.16 20.22
CA ASN A 156 5.79 -24.88 21.36
C ASN A 156 6.43 -26.18 20.87
N TRP A 157 7.65 -26.07 20.33
CA TRP A 157 8.38 -27.20 19.74
C TRP A 157 8.64 -28.37 20.69
N LYS A 158 8.49 -28.19 21.98
CA LYS A 158 8.72 -29.26 22.98
C LYS A 158 7.63 -30.35 22.97
N ASN A 159 6.49 -30.09 22.30
CA ASN A 159 5.37 -31.02 22.23
C ASN A 159 5.19 -31.63 20.82
N LEU A 160 6.22 -31.64 19.99
CA LEU A 160 6.17 -32.15 18.60
C LEU A 160 6.38 -33.67 18.47
N ASP A 161 6.59 -34.40 19.57
CA ASP A 161 6.83 -35.84 19.56
C ASP A 161 5.64 -36.70 19.06
N PHE A 162 4.52 -36.05 18.65
CA PHE A 162 3.31 -36.76 18.21
C PHE A 162 3.01 -36.68 16.71
N ILE A 163 3.80 -35.99 15.91
CA ILE A 163 3.48 -35.76 14.47
C ILE A 163 4.20 -36.77 13.53
N ILE A 164 5.08 -37.61 14.05
CA ILE A 164 5.76 -38.65 13.24
C ILE A 164 5.39 -40.03 13.83
N LYS A 165 4.23 -40.52 13.47
CA LYS A 165 3.90 -41.93 13.47
C LYS A 165 3.19 -42.28 12.17
#